data_56669c39ee4acec875626f95ed674ed9
#
_entry.id   56669c39ee4acec875626f95ed674ed9
#
_cell.length_a   1.000
_cell.length_b   1.000
_cell.length_c   1.000
_cell.angle_alpha   90.00
_cell.angle_beta   90.00
_cell.angle_gamma   90.00
#
_symmetry.space_group_name_H-M   'P 1'
#
loop_
_entity.id
_entity.type
_entity.pdbx_description
1 polymer ?
#
loop_
_entity_poly.entity_id
_entity_poly.type
_entity_poly.pdbx_seq_one_letter_code
_entity_poly.pdbx_strand_id
1 'polypeptide(L)'
;GLPPSVVRDFARDLGHSIEVPDGFLAMVAERHQGEAKGGKKKTVSIDAEPTNLDFYEDMEKRSFSSEVVFSDIGQISLKNTLFYPEGGGQLSDTGVIAWSGKESQVVEVQKVGDVVVHSLEGETPPVGTQISGTVDDERRSGLSRHHTATHLVGAAARKILGPHVWQAGASKYVDRARLDITHHRRLTRDVIDNLESMVNQLIVEDHPVTTRFHSREDADRKYGNTLYQGGAPKYREVRVVEIPGVDVQACAGTHVS
;
A
#
# COMPACT_ATOMS: atom_id res chain seq x y z
N GLY A 1 -4.30 -12.47 14.26
CA GLY A 1 -4.12 -13.07 15.58
C GLY A 1 -3.83 -12.01 16.63
N LEU A 2 -3.87 -12.37 17.91
CA LEU A 2 -3.50 -11.43 18.98
C LEU A 2 -1.97 -11.24 19.01
N PRO A 3 -1.47 -10.03 19.26
CA PRO A 3 -0.06 -9.81 19.49
C PRO A 3 0.48 -10.66 20.65
N PRO A 4 1.73 -11.20 20.57
CA PRO A 4 2.30 -12.01 21.62
C PRO A 4 2.34 -11.34 23.00
N SER A 5 2.51 -10.01 23.04
CA SER A 5 2.45 -9.22 24.28
C SER A 5 1.09 -9.31 24.96
N VAL A 6 0.01 -9.18 24.20
CA VAL A 6 -1.37 -9.26 24.72
C VAL A 6 -1.66 -10.66 25.26
N VAL A 7 -1.21 -11.71 24.55
CA VAL A 7 -1.35 -13.10 25.01
C VAL A 7 -0.58 -13.33 26.31
N ARG A 8 0.64 -12.79 26.42
CA ARG A 8 1.46 -12.88 27.64
C ARG A 8 0.83 -12.16 28.82
N ASP A 9 0.34 -10.95 28.60
CA ASP A 9 -0.30 -10.14 29.66
C ASP A 9 -1.57 -10.84 30.16
N PHE A 10 -2.39 -11.34 29.25
CA PHE A 10 -3.59 -12.10 29.61
C PHE A 10 -3.27 -13.41 30.36
N ALA A 11 -2.25 -14.14 29.91
CA ALA A 11 -1.81 -15.35 30.59
C ALA A 11 -1.32 -15.06 32.03
N ARG A 12 -0.55 -13.96 32.20
CA ARG A 12 -0.08 -13.51 33.51
C ARG A 12 -1.24 -13.17 34.46
N ASP A 13 -2.27 -12.51 33.95
CA ASP A 13 -3.48 -12.19 34.74
C ASP A 13 -4.24 -13.43 35.18
N LEU A 14 -4.10 -14.54 34.44
CA LEU A 14 -4.62 -15.88 34.79
C LEU A 14 -3.63 -16.73 35.60
N GLY A 15 -2.49 -16.17 36.01
CA GLY A 15 -1.48 -16.88 36.79
C GLY A 15 -0.56 -17.83 35.98
N HIS A 16 -0.57 -17.70 34.66
CA HIS A 16 0.28 -18.50 33.77
C HIS A 16 1.44 -17.69 33.21
N SER A 17 2.60 -18.34 33.05
CA SER A 17 3.76 -17.78 32.35
C SER A 17 3.82 -18.34 30.94
N ILE A 18 3.91 -17.46 29.92
CA ILE A 18 4.12 -17.85 28.54
C ILE A 18 5.42 -17.22 28.06
N GLU A 19 6.34 -18.05 27.59
CA GLU A 19 7.53 -17.61 26.87
C GLU A 19 7.21 -17.50 25.38
N VAL A 20 7.55 -16.37 24.81
CA VAL A 20 7.44 -16.16 23.36
C VAL A 20 8.85 -16.41 22.78
N PRO A 21 9.03 -17.43 21.93
CA PRO A 21 10.34 -17.75 21.36
C PRO A 21 10.92 -16.57 20.56
N ASP A 22 12.24 -16.43 20.60
CA ASP A 22 12.95 -15.55 19.69
C ASP A 22 12.63 -15.97 18.26
N GLY A 23 12.25 -15.01 17.41
CA GLY A 23 11.80 -15.31 16.03
C GLY A 23 10.36 -15.77 15.89
N PHE A 24 9.50 -15.69 16.92
CA PHE A 24 8.08 -16.07 16.86
C PHE A 24 7.35 -15.46 15.66
N LEU A 25 7.61 -14.20 15.34
CA LEU A 25 6.99 -13.53 14.20
C LEU A 25 7.46 -14.10 12.86
N ALA A 26 8.73 -14.54 12.76
CA ALA A 26 9.23 -15.23 11.58
C ALA A 26 8.56 -16.60 11.41
N MET A 27 8.38 -17.35 12.51
CA MET A 27 7.66 -18.64 12.50
C MET A 27 6.19 -18.47 12.11
N VAL A 28 5.53 -17.41 12.57
CA VAL A 28 4.13 -17.08 12.17
C VAL A 28 4.08 -16.71 10.69
N ALA A 29 5.04 -15.92 10.20
CA ALA A 29 5.12 -15.54 8.79
C ALA A 29 5.35 -16.77 7.89
N GLU A 30 6.22 -17.70 8.28
CA GLU A 30 6.42 -18.95 7.56
C GLU A 30 5.15 -19.83 7.51
N ARG A 31 4.43 -19.94 8.63
CA ARG A 31 3.21 -20.74 8.72
C ARG A 31 2.07 -20.17 7.85
N HIS A 32 1.96 -18.85 7.75
CA HIS A 32 0.97 -18.20 6.89
C HIS A 32 1.36 -18.17 5.40
N GLN A 33 2.61 -18.48 5.03
CA GLN A 33 3.00 -18.64 3.63
C GLN A 33 2.32 -19.85 2.96
N GLY A 34 1.85 -20.83 3.73
CA GLY A 34 1.13 -22.02 3.23
C GLY A 34 -0.37 -21.83 3.00
N GLU A 35 -0.98 -20.77 3.54
CA GLU A 35 -2.45 -20.58 3.56
C GLU A 35 -2.97 -19.46 2.64
N ALA A 36 -2.11 -18.79 1.88
CA ALA A 36 -2.56 -17.87 0.83
C ALA A 36 -3.26 -18.67 -0.27
N LYS A 37 -4.54 -18.95 -0.08
CA LYS A 37 -5.48 -19.39 -1.14
C LYS A 37 -5.78 -18.22 -2.08
N GLY A 38 -4.74 -17.64 -2.66
CA GLY A 38 -4.84 -16.87 -3.89
C GLY A 38 -4.62 -17.85 -5.02
N GLY A 39 -5.58 -17.96 -5.94
CA GLY A 39 -5.42 -18.78 -7.13
C GLY A 39 -4.04 -18.51 -7.75
N LYS A 40 -3.32 -19.56 -8.12
CA LYS A 40 -2.07 -19.46 -8.87
C LYS A 40 -2.36 -18.71 -10.17
N LYS A 41 -2.26 -17.37 -10.15
CA LYS A 41 -1.99 -16.62 -11.38
C LYS A 41 -0.67 -17.20 -11.89
N LYS A 42 -0.67 -17.76 -13.09
CA LYS A 42 0.56 -18.15 -13.78
C LYS A 42 1.50 -16.96 -13.67
N THR A 43 2.65 -17.16 -13.04
CA THR A 43 3.71 -16.15 -13.01
C THR A 43 4.22 -16.07 -14.44
N VAL A 44 3.69 -15.14 -15.22
CA VAL A 44 4.25 -14.77 -16.50
C VAL A 44 5.51 -14.01 -16.15
N SER A 45 6.68 -14.59 -16.36
CA SER A 45 7.94 -13.85 -16.30
C SER A 45 7.98 -12.99 -17.54
N ILE A 46 8.00 -11.67 -17.34
CA ILE A 46 8.22 -10.71 -18.43
C ILE A 46 9.72 -10.52 -18.53
N ASP A 47 10.26 -10.81 -19.71
CA ASP A 47 11.68 -10.60 -20.00
C ASP A 47 11.88 -9.13 -20.38
N ALA A 48 11.98 -8.29 -19.35
CA ALA A 48 12.22 -6.85 -19.47
C ALA A 48 13.03 -6.37 -18.26
N GLU A 49 13.72 -5.25 -18.43
CA GLU A 49 14.44 -4.58 -17.34
C GLU A 49 13.47 -4.08 -16.24
N PRO A 50 13.91 -4.01 -14.97
CA PRO A 50 13.13 -3.42 -13.89
C PRO A 50 12.64 -2.02 -14.23
N THR A 51 11.38 -1.72 -13.92
CA THR A 51 10.78 -0.41 -14.14
C THR A 51 11.12 0.55 -12.99
N ASN A 52 11.63 1.77 -13.31
CA ASN A 52 11.80 2.82 -12.31
C ASN A 52 10.43 3.39 -11.89
N LEU A 53 10.18 3.48 -10.59
CA LEU A 53 8.90 3.91 -10.02
C LEU A 53 8.98 5.40 -9.64
N ASP A 54 8.93 6.29 -10.66
CA ASP A 54 9.14 7.74 -10.50
C ASP A 54 8.05 8.41 -9.64
N PHE A 55 6.88 7.78 -9.46
CA PHE A 55 5.83 8.28 -8.57
C PHE A 55 6.24 8.31 -7.08
N TYR A 56 7.32 7.64 -6.70
CA TYR A 56 7.86 7.75 -5.34
C TYR A 56 8.75 8.98 -5.14
N GLU A 57 9.29 9.55 -6.21
CA GLU A 57 10.10 10.76 -6.17
C GLU A 57 9.22 12.01 -6.08
N ASP A 58 8.12 12.02 -6.83
CA ASP A 58 7.15 13.12 -6.85
C ASP A 58 5.74 12.57 -7.08
N MET A 59 4.97 12.46 -5.99
CA MET A 59 3.59 11.95 -6.03
C MET A 59 2.57 12.93 -6.64
N GLU A 60 2.94 14.21 -6.75
CA GLU A 60 2.09 15.25 -7.35
C GLU A 60 2.25 15.32 -8.88
N LYS A 61 3.34 14.80 -9.41
CA LYS A 61 3.58 14.79 -10.85
C LYS A 61 2.60 13.86 -11.57
N ARG A 62 2.04 14.34 -12.68
CA ARG A 62 1.04 13.62 -13.48
C ARG A 62 1.48 13.29 -14.89
N SER A 63 2.51 13.96 -15.41
CA SER A 63 2.99 13.76 -16.77
C SER A 63 4.48 13.42 -16.78
N PHE A 64 4.86 12.51 -17.67
CA PHE A 64 6.24 12.04 -17.80
C PHE A 64 6.52 11.59 -19.24
N SER A 65 7.80 11.40 -19.56
CA SER A 65 8.24 10.74 -20.77
C SER A 65 8.98 9.46 -20.43
N SER A 66 8.83 8.45 -21.27
CA SER A 66 9.47 7.14 -21.08
C SER A 66 9.69 6.45 -22.42
N GLU A 67 10.45 5.37 -22.38
CA GLU A 67 10.67 4.45 -23.50
C GLU A 67 9.94 3.12 -23.24
N VAL A 68 9.34 2.56 -24.29
CA VAL A 68 8.73 1.23 -24.24
C VAL A 68 9.83 0.18 -24.29
N VAL A 69 9.96 -0.61 -23.21
CA VAL A 69 10.97 -1.69 -23.09
C VAL A 69 10.40 -3.08 -23.35
N PHE A 70 9.08 -3.23 -23.24
CA PHE A 70 8.34 -4.45 -23.58
C PHE A 70 7.01 -4.06 -24.23
N SER A 71 6.58 -4.84 -25.23
CA SER A 71 5.32 -4.63 -25.96
C SER A 71 4.74 -5.97 -26.40
N ASP A 72 3.50 -6.23 -26.02
CA ASP A 72 2.68 -7.36 -26.47
C ASP A 72 1.25 -6.85 -26.71
N ILE A 73 0.35 -7.69 -27.21
CA ILE A 73 -1.03 -7.30 -27.55
C ILE A 73 -1.72 -6.68 -26.33
N GLY A 74 -2.00 -5.39 -26.41
CA GLY A 74 -2.68 -4.62 -25.35
C GLY A 74 -1.87 -4.41 -24.07
N GLN A 75 -0.57 -4.73 -24.05
CA GLN A 75 0.29 -4.58 -22.87
C GLN A 75 1.65 -4.00 -23.22
N ILE A 76 2.13 -3.10 -22.37
CA ILE A 76 3.50 -2.59 -22.45
C ILE A 76 4.16 -2.52 -21.08
N SER A 77 5.49 -2.51 -21.08
CA SER A 77 6.29 -2.06 -19.94
C SER A 77 7.17 -0.88 -20.36
N LEU A 78 7.37 0.01 -19.44
CA LEU A 78 8.10 1.26 -19.62
C LEU A 78 9.40 1.24 -18.81
N LYS A 79 10.43 1.95 -19.26
CA LYS A 79 11.68 2.12 -18.53
C LYS A 79 11.46 2.80 -17.17
N ASN A 80 10.56 3.78 -17.14
CA ASN A 80 10.12 4.47 -15.93
C ASN A 80 8.64 4.82 -16.03
N THR A 81 7.95 4.92 -14.88
CA THR A 81 6.52 5.22 -14.86
C THR A 81 6.10 6.06 -13.65
N LEU A 82 5.11 6.93 -13.88
CA LEU A 82 4.34 7.59 -12.82
C LEU A 82 3.05 6.83 -12.47
N PHE A 83 2.63 5.84 -13.27
CA PHE A 83 1.43 5.06 -12.99
C PHE A 83 1.67 4.12 -11.80
N TYR A 84 0.88 4.27 -10.74
CA TYR A 84 0.91 3.38 -9.58
C TYR A 84 0.30 2.02 -9.94
N PRO A 85 1.02 0.91 -9.79
CA PRO A 85 0.47 -0.42 -9.99
C PRO A 85 -0.42 -0.82 -8.81
N GLU A 86 -1.46 -1.63 -9.05
CA GLU A 86 -2.31 -2.15 -7.98
C GLU A 86 -1.48 -2.84 -6.89
N GLY A 87 -1.68 -2.41 -5.65
CA GLY A 87 -0.93 -2.96 -4.52
C GLY A 87 -1.39 -2.41 -3.18
N GLY A 88 -1.15 -3.19 -2.10
CA GLY A 88 -1.52 -2.77 -0.75
C GLY A 88 -3.02 -2.48 -0.55
N GLY A 89 -3.87 -3.07 -1.39
CA GLY A 89 -5.32 -2.82 -1.41
C GLY A 89 -5.72 -1.49 -2.05
N GLN A 90 -4.79 -0.76 -2.67
CA GLN A 90 -5.09 0.39 -3.51
C GLN A 90 -5.18 -0.06 -4.97
N LEU A 91 -6.23 0.35 -5.67
CA LEU A 91 -6.36 0.15 -7.11
C LEU A 91 -5.25 0.86 -7.88
N SER A 92 -4.95 0.36 -9.08
CA SER A 92 -4.00 1.01 -9.98
C SER A 92 -4.51 2.34 -10.48
N ASP A 93 -3.59 3.18 -10.92
CA ASP A 93 -3.91 4.34 -11.72
C ASP A 93 -4.43 3.95 -13.10
N THR A 94 -5.07 4.92 -13.74
CA THR A 94 -5.43 4.95 -15.14
C THR A 94 -4.92 6.26 -15.77
N GLY A 95 -5.03 6.39 -17.08
CA GLY A 95 -4.65 7.62 -17.79
C GLY A 95 -4.39 7.36 -19.26
N VAL A 96 -3.51 8.14 -19.86
CA VAL A 96 -3.24 8.11 -21.30
C VAL A 96 -1.74 8.00 -21.55
N ILE A 97 -1.38 7.24 -22.57
CA ILE A 97 -0.06 7.32 -23.21
C ILE A 97 -0.22 7.82 -24.64
N ALA A 98 0.70 8.67 -25.08
CA ALA A 98 0.70 9.23 -26.43
C ALA A 98 2.09 9.10 -27.09
N TRP A 99 2.10 8.81 -28.39
CA TRP A 99 3.32 8.70 -29.21
C TRP A 99 3.01 8.97 -30.69
N SER A 100 3.88 9.65 -31.37
CA SER A 100 3.80 9.85 -32.84
C SER A 100 2.42 10.25 -33.38
N GLY A 101 1.68 11.08 -32.62
CA GLY A 101 0.32 11.53 -32.99
C GLY A 101 -0.79 10.49 -32.71
N LYS A 102 -0.49 9.40 -32.04
CA LYS A 102 -1.42 8.37 -31.56
C LYS A 102 -1.55 8.43 -30.05
N GLU A 103 -2.64 7.89 -29.51
CA GLU A 103 -2.86 7.72 -28.07
C GLU A 103 -3.57 6.43 -27.74
N SER A 104 -3.37 5.92 -26.53
CA SER A 104 -4.09 4.77 -25.96
C SER A 104 -4.36 5.00 -24.49
N GLN A 105 -5.50 4.46 -24.03
CA GLN A 105 -5.89 4.53 -22.64
C GLN A 105 -5.13 3.46 -21.83
N VAL A 106 -4.56 3.86 -20.69
CA VAL A 106 -4.06 2.93 -19.67
C VAL A 106 -5.22 2.60 -18.75
N VAL A 107 -5.69 1.35 -18.77
CA VAL A 107 -6.88 0.92 -18.03
C VAL A 107 -6.55 0.14 -16.75
N GLU A 108 -5.37 -0.48 -16.70
CA GLU A 108 -4.89 -1.22 -15.54
C GLU A 108 -3.36 -1.18 -15.51
N VAL A 109 -2.80 -1.15 -14.30
CA VAL A 109 -1.35 -1.21 -14.09
C VAL A 109 -1.06 -2.26 -13.02
N GLN A 110 -0.20 -3.22 -13.32
CA GLN A 110 0.18 -4.30 -12.43
C GLN A 110 1.70 -4.41 -12.30
N LYS A 111 2.18 -4.84 -11.13
CA LYS A 111 3.60 -5.14 -10.92
C LYS A 111 3.82 -6.66 -10.99
N VAL A 112 4.70 -7.09 -11.89
CA VAL A 112 5.10 -8.49 -12.09
C VAL A 112 6.60 -8.60 -11.82
N GLY A 113 6.96 -9.10 -10.65
CA GLY A 113 8.35 -9.01 -10.17
C GLY A 113 8.78 -7.55 -9.98
N ASP A 114 9.81 -7.11 -10.69
CA ASP A 114 10.30 -5.73 -10.69
C ASP A 114 9.87 -4.93 -11.93
N VAL A 115 9.07 -5.51 -12.81
CA VAL A 115 8.54 -4.88 -14.03
C VAL A 115 7.11 -4.41 -13.80
N VAL A 116 6.79 -3.19 -14.23
CA VAL A 116 5.42 -2.66 -14.24
C VAL A 116 4.81 -2.82 -15.63
N VAL A 117 3.66 -3.49 -15.69
CA VAL A 117 2.90 -3.75 -16.91
C VAL A 117 1.69 -2.82 -16.95
N HIS A 118 1.53 -2.14 -18.08
CA HIS A 118 0.40 -1.26 -18.36
C HIS A 118 -0.50 -1.93 -19.38
N SER A 119 -1.75 -2.20 -19.03
CA SER A 119 -2.77 -2.71 -19.95
C SER A 119 -3.42 -1.54 -20.69
N LEU A 120 -3.49 -1.65 -22.00
CA LEU A 120 -3.93 -0.59 -22.89
C LEU A 120 -5.25 -0.95 -23.58
N GLU A 121 -6.11 0.05 -23.70
CA GLU A 121 -7.19 0.06 -24.70
C GLU A 121 -6.78 0.99 -25.85
N GLY A 122 -6.69 0.42 -27.05
CA GLY A 122 -6.21 1.10 -28.26
C GLY A 122 -5.03 0.41 -28.90
N GLU A 123 -4.23 1.16 -29.66
CA GLU A 123 -3.04 0.62 -30.31
C GLU A 123 -1.91 0.45 -29.28
N THR A 124 -1.06 -0.53 -29.53
CA THR A 124 0.11 -0.81 -28.67
C THR A 124 1.36 -0.29 -29.34
N PRO A 125 2.11 0.64 -28.72
CA PRO A 125 3.37 1.15 -29.28
C PRO A 125 4.44 0.05 -29.28
N PRO A 126 5.25 -0.09 -30.35
CA PRO A 126 6.34 -1.06 -30.39
C PRO A 126 7.48 -0.70 -29.43
N VAL A 127 8.30 -1.70 -29.08
CA VAL A 127 9.52 -1.53 -28.26
C VAL A 127 10.43 -0.49 -28.89
N GLY A 128 11.08 0.33 -28.04
CA GLY A 128 11.94 1.46 -28.43
C GLY A 128 11.18 2.76 -28.72
N THR A 129 9.84 2.74 -28.68
CA THR A 129 9.05 3.95 -28.90
C THR A 129 9.16 4.89 -27.69
N GLN A 130 9.43 6.17 -27.96
CA GLN A 130 9.32 7.23 -26.95
C GLN A 130 7.86 7.63 -26.79
N ILE A 131 7.38 7.63 -25.56
CA ILE A 131 6.00 7.98 -25.20
C ILE A 131 5.97 9.16 -24.23
N SER A 132 4.84 9.87 -24.22
CA SER A 132 4.43 10.70 -23.10
C SER A 132 3.27 10.02 -22.36
N GLY A 133 3.37 9.92 -21.04
CA GLY A 133 2.32 9.38 -20.20
C GLY A 133 1.68 10.48 -19.35
N THR A 134 0.36 10.42 -19.17
CA THR A 134 -0.41 11.32 -18.29
C THR A 134 -1.33 10.50 -17.42
N VAL A 135 -1.14 10.60 -16.11
CA VAL A 135 -1.96 9.92 -15.08
C VAL A 135 -3.27 10.68 -14.91
N ASP A 136 -4.37 9.96 -14.76
CA ASP A 136 -5.68 10.51 -14.38
C ASP A 136 -5.60 11.13 -12.97
N ASP A 137 -5.63 12.46 -12.92
CA ASP A 137 -5.46 13.21 -11.67
C ASP A 137 -6.64 13.03 -10.71
N GLU A 138 -7.87 12.99 -11.19
CA GLU A 138 -9.05 12.82 -10.34
C GLU A 138 -9.01 11.46 -9.65
N ARG A 139 -8.68 10.41 -10.40
CA ARG A 139 -8.51 9.05 -9.87
C ARG A 139 -7.36 8.96 -8.87
N ARG A 140 -6.16 9.45 -9.22
CA ARG A 140 -4.98 9.45 -8.33
C ARG A 140 -5.29 10.20 -7.04
N SER A 141 -5.84 11.38 -7.13
CA SER A 141 -6.19 12.21 -5.96
C SER A 141 -7.25 11.56 -5.09
N GLY A 142 -8.27 10.91 -5.68
CA GLY A 142 -9.27 10.12 -4.95
C GLY A 142 -8.63 8.95 -4.19
N LEU A 143 -7.81 8.16 -4.87
CA LEU A 143 -7.11 7.00 -4.27
C LEU A 143 -6.16 7.44 -3.15
N SER A 144 -5.38 8.51 -3.34
CA SER A 144 -4.44 9.03 -2.34
C SER A 144 -5.15 9.54 -1.08
N ARG A 145 -6.26 10.30 -1.24
CA ARG A 145 -7.10 10.75 -0.12
C ARG A 145 -7.64 9.57 0.68
N HIS A 146 -8.22 8.58 0.00
CA HIS A 146 -8.78 7.39 0.66
C HIS A 146 -7.69 6.53 1.31
N HIS A 147 -6.48 6.49 0.73
CA HIS A 147 -5.36 5.79 1.35
C HIS A 147 -4.92 6.47 2.65
N THR A 148 -4.71 7.78 2.63
CA THR A 148 -4.35 8.55 3.83
C THR A 148 -5.46 8.47 4.88
N ALA A 149 -6.73 8.62 4.49
CA ALA A 149 -7.87 8.45 5.39
C ALA A 149 -7.89 7.06 6.06
N THR A 150 -7.49 6.00 5.35
CA THR A 150 -7.36 4.66 5.93
C THR A 150 -6.34 4.60 7.06
N HIS A 151 -5.20 5.31 6.93
CA HIS A 151 -4.20 5.45 8.00
C HIS A 151 -4.78 6.19 9.22
N LEU A 152 -5.49 7.30 8.99
CA LEU A 152 -6.13 8.06 10.07
C LEU A 152 -7.19 7.24 10.82
N VAL A 153 -8.03 6.49 10.09
CA VAL A 153 -9.02 5.58 10.70
C VAL A 153 -8.34 4.50 11.53
N GLY A 154 -7.26 3.91 11.02
CA GLY A 154 -6.48 2.90 11.75
C GLY A 154 -5.85 3.46 13.03
N ALA A 155 -5.29 4.68 12.98
CA ALA A 155 -4.73 5.37 14.13
C ALA A 155 -5.82 5.70 15.18
N ALA A 156 -6.95 6.26 14.75
CA ALA A 156 -8.09 6.56 15.62
C ALA A 156 -8.63 5.28 16.28
N ALA A 157 -8.76 4.20 15.50
CA ALA A 157 -9.22 2.92 16.03
C ALA A 157 -8.26 2.37 17.11
N ARG A 158 -6.95 2.43 16.91
CA ARG A 158 -5.97 2.04 17.94
C ARG A 158 -6.06 2.91 19.18
N LYS A 159 -6.27 4.22 19.01
CA LYS A 159 -6.38 5.16 20.13
C LYS A 159 -7.65 4.95 20.96
N ILE A 160 -8.79 4.64 20.33
CA ILE A 160 -10.08 4.49 21.00
C ILE A 160 -10.28 3.07 21.54
N LEU A 161 -9.92 2.04 20.77
CA LEU A 161 -10.19 0.64 21.10
C LEU A 161 -9.01 -0.05 21.78
N GLY A 162 -7.80 0.49 21.65
CA GLY A 162 -6.59 -0.03 22.27
C GLY A 162 -5.56 -0.64 21.29
N PRO A 163 -4.35 -0.95 21.81
CA PRO A 163 -3.20 -1.36 21.00
C PRO A 163 -3.36 -2.75 20.34
N HIS A 164 -4.39 -3.51 20.69
CA HIS A 164 -4.71 -4.79 20.03
C HIS A 164 -5.34 -4.64 18.65
N VAL A 165 -5.67 -3.41 18.25
CA VAL A 165 -6.23 -3.12 16.93
C VAL A 165 -5.13 -3.15 15.88
N TRP A 166 -5.27 -4.08 14.92
CA TRP A 166 -4.39 -4.23 13.77
C TRP A 166 -5.22 -4.22 12.49
N GLN A 167 -4.60 -3.83 11.40
CA GLN A 167 -5.21 -3.97 10.08
C GLN A 167 -5.28 -5.45 9.69
N ALA A 168 -6.49 -5.97 9.50
CA ALA A 168 -6.76 -7.31 8.98
C ALA A 168 -6.91 -7.31 7.45
N GLY A 169 -7.29 -6.18 6.87
CA GLY A 169 -7.44 -5.97 5.44
C GLY A 169 -7.75 -4.51 5.12
N ALA A 170 -7.52 -4.10 3.89
CA ALA A 170 -7.89 -2.76 3.43
C ALA A 170 -8.12 -2.76 1.92
N SER A 171 -9.05 -1.93 1.45
CA SER A 171 -9.27 -1.64 0.03
C SER A 171 -9.50 -0.15 -0.15
N LYS A 172 -8.87 0.44 -1.17
CA LYS A 172 -8.98 1.86 -1.49
C LYS A 172 -9.46 2.00 -2.94
N TYR A 173 -10.62 2.63 -3.08
CA TYR A 173 -11.27 2.95 -4.33
C TYR A 173 -11.25 4.47 -4.53
N VAL A 174 -11.72 4.93 -5.68
CA VAL A 174 -11.79 6.39 -5.98
C VAL A 174 -12.81 7.10 -5.09
N ASP A 175 -13.92 6.43 -4.78
CA ASP A 175 -15.10 6.99 -4.08
C ASP A 175 -15.23 6.53 -2.62
N ARG A 176 -14.45 5.55 -2.19
CA ARG A 176 -14.53 4.98 -0.84
C ARG A 176 -13.27 4.23 -0.44
N ALA A 177 -13.16 3.95 0.85
CA ALA A 177 -12.20 3.00 1.38
C ALA A 177 -12.86 2.02 2.34
N ARG A 178 -12.25 0.85 2.51
CA ARG A 178 -12.60 -0.14 3.52
C ARG A 178 -11.36 -0.47 4.33
N LEU A 179 -11.51 -0.49 5.65
CA LEU A 179 -10.51 -0.97 6.61
C LEU A 179 -11.12 -2.07 7.48
N ASP A 180 -10.54 -3.25 7.44
CA ASP A 180 -10.89 -4.33 8.36
C ASP A 180 -9.89 -4.31 9.51
N ILE A 181 -10.39 -4.31 10.74
CA ILE A 181 -9.57 -4.27 11.94
C ILE A 181 -9.79 -5.50 12.80
N THR A 182 -8.75 -5.89 13.55
CA THR A 182 -8.90 -6.90 14.60
C THR A 182 -9.55 -6.27 15.82
N HIS A 183 -10.69 -6.79 16.25
CA HIS A 183 -11.32 -6.41 17.50
C HIS A 183 -12.22 -7.55 17.98
N HIS A 184 -12.32 -7.73 19.30
CA HIS A 184 -13.02 -8.86 19.93
C HIS A 184 -14.51 -8.63 20.18
N ARG A 185 -15.01 -7.41 19.94
CA ARG A 185 -16.42 -7.04 20.15
C ARG A 185 -16.95 -6.28 18.93
N ARG A 186 -18.27 -6.34 18.74
CA ARG A 186 -18.95 -5.48 17.79
C ARG A 186 -18.84 -4.02 18.24
N LEU A 187 -18.53 -3.13 17.29
CA LEU A 187 -18.50 -1.69 17.55
C LEU A 187 -19.93 -1.19 17.82
N THR A 188 -20.08 -0.43 18.90
CA THR A 188 -21.34 0.26 19.22
C THR A 188 -21.46 1.53 18.40
N ARG A 189 -22.66 2.10 18.31
CA ARG A 189 -22.89 3.36 17.61
C ARG A 189 -22.01 4.47 18.19
N ASP A 190 -21.93 4.59 19.50
CA ASP A 190 -21.11 5.61 20.19
C ASP A 190 -19.62 5.51 19.83
N VAL A 191 -19.10 4.28 19.70
CA VAL A 191 -17.72 4.05 19.29
C VAL A 191 -17.51 4.50 17.83
N ILE A 192 -18.46 4.23 16.95
CA ILE A 192 -18.40 4.66 15.53
C ILE A 192 -18.42 6.18 15.44
N ASP A 193 -19.31 6.85 16.18
CA ASP A 193 -19.43 8.30 16.22
C ASP A 193 -18.15 8.98 16.77
N ASN A 194 -17.54 8.36 17.80
CA ASN A 194 -16.25 8.80 18.32
C ASN A 194 -15.10 8.63 17.31
N LEU A 195 -15.09 7.52 16.57
CA LEU A 195 -14.11 7.29 15.49
C LEU A 195 -14.25 8.34 14.40
N GLU A 196 -15.48 8.56 13.93
CA GLU A 196 -15.77 9.56 12.89
C GLU A 196 -15.35 10.97 13.35
N SER A 197 -15.71 11.36 14.57
CA SER A 197 -15.36 12.66 15.14
C SER A 197 -13.83 12.84 15.22
N MET A 198 -13.12 11.81 15.69
CA MET A 198 -11.65 11.88 15.81
C MET A 198 -10.99 11.95 14.43
N VAL A 199 -11.42 11.15 13.44
CA VAL A 199 -10.85 11.19 12.09
C VAL A 199 -11.08 12.54 11.44
N ASN A 200 -12.28 13.10 11.57
CA ASN A 200 -12.59 14.44 11.05
C ASN A 200 -11.74 15.53 11.72
N GLN A 201 -11.49 15.41 13.04
CA GLN A 201 -10.58 16.32 13.73
C GLN A 201 -9.16 16.22 13.16
N LEU A 202 -8.60 15.02 12.99
CA LEU A 202 -7.27 14.80 12.42
C LEU A 202 -7.15 15.37 10.99
N ILE A 203 -8.22 15.29 10.20
CA ILE A 203 -8.26 15.89 8.85
C ILE A 203 -8.20 17.44 8.94
N VAL A 204 -8.94 18.03 9.87
CA VAL A 204 -8.97 19.49 10.07
C VAL A 204 -7.64 20.01 10.64
N GLU A 205 -6.94 19.21 11.43
CA GLU A 205 -5.62 19.54 11.99
C GLU A 205 -4.52 19.59 10.92
N ASP A 206 -4.77 19.05 9.72
CA ASP A 206 -3.92 19.13 8.53
C ASP A 206 -2.46 18.73 8.81
N HIS A 207 -2.28 17.55 9.37
CA HIS A 207 -0.96 17.02 9.68
C HIS A 207 -0.17 16.70 8.40
N PRO A 208 1.13 17.05 8.33
CA PRO A 208 1.97 16.72 7.19
C PRO A 208 2.13 15.19 7.04
N VAL A 209 2.04 14.71 5.81
CA VAL A 209 2.30 13.30 5.49
C VAL A 209 3.66 13.19 4.84
N THR A 210 4.59 12.52 5.50
CA THR A 210 5.96 12.36 5.00
C THR A 210 6.24 10.91 4.62
N THR A 211 7.05 10.73 3.58
CA THR A 211 7.42 9.39 3.11
C THR A 211 8.93 9.29 2.98
N ARG A 212 9.52 8.18 3.46
CA ARG A 212 10.95 7.93 3.37
C ARG A 212 11.24 6.45 3.20
N PHE A 213 12.28 6.14 2.43
CA PHE A 213 12.84 4.80 2.39
C PHE A 213 13.85 4.63 3.52
N HIS A 214 13.79 3.49 4.20
CA HIS A 214 14.71 3.07 5.24
C HIS A 214 15.21 1.67 4.94
N SER A 215 16.43 1.35 5.38
CA SER A 215 16.80 -0.06 5.50
C SER A 215 15.82 -0.74 6.45
N ARG A 216 15.52 -2.01 6.22
CA ARG A 216 14.62 -2.74 7.12
C ARG A 216 15.11 -2.73 8.56
N GLU A 217 16.42 -2.88 8.76
CA GLU A 217 17.03 -2.87 10.08
C GLU A 217 16.82 -1.54 10.82
N ASP A 218 16.99 -0.41 10.12
CA ASP A 218 16.76 0.91 10.72
C ASP A 218 15.27 1.17 10.99
N ALA A 219 14.39 0.73 10.09
CA ALA A 219 12.95 0.83 10.29
C ALA A 219 12.49 0.02 11.52
N ASP A 220 12.95 -1.22 11.65
CA ASP A 220 12.64 -2.10 12.79
C ASP A 220 13.18 -1.52 14.10
N ARG A 221 14.41 -0.97 14.07
CA ARG A 221 15.03 -0.34 15.24
C ARG A 221 14.29 0.91 15.70
N LYS A 222 13.88 1.75 14.73
CA LYS A 222 13.26 3.05 15.02
C LYS A 222 11.80 2.94 15.41
N TYR A 223 11.03 2.09 14.71
CA TYR A 223 9.57 2.07 14.80
C TYR A 223 8.99 0.76 15.37
N GLY A 224 9.79 -0.29 15.43
CA GLY A 224 9.37 -1.61 15.91
C GLY A 224 8.35 -2.30 15.01
N ASN A 225 7.75 -3.38 15.55
CA ASN A 225 6.85 -4.25 14.80
C ASN A 225 5.50 -3.61 14.43
N THR A 226 5.09 -2.55 15.12
CA THR A 226 3.83 -1.82 14.85
C THR A 226 3.80 -1.16 13.48
N LEU A 227 4.99 -0.99 12.87
CA LEU A 227 5.16 -0.47 11.51
C LEU A 227 4.42 -1.32 10.46
N TYR A 228 4.30 -2.64 10.67
CA TYR A 228 3.84 -3.60 9.66
C TYR A 228 2.38 -3.98 9.83
N GLN A 229 1.46 -3.05 9.61
CA GLN A 229 0.02 -3.25 9.82
C GLN A 229 -0.61 -4.26 8.83
N GLY A 230 -0.12 -4.33 7.60
CA GLY A 230 -0.60 -5.25 6.56
C GLY A 230 0.28 -6.51 6.37
N GLY A 231 1.22 -6.76 7.30
CA GLY A 231 2.24 -7.80 7.19
C GLY A 231 3.61 -7.25 6.83
N ALA A 232 4.67 -7.93 7.28
CA ALA A 232 6.05 -7.50 7.05
C ALA A 232 6.46 -7.74 5.59
N PRO A 233 6.92 -6.73 4.85
CA PRO A 233 7.41 -6.93 3.48
C PRO A 233 8.71 -7.74 3.49
N LYS A 234 8.97 -8.47 2.40
CA LYS A 234 10.19 -9.29 2.24
C LYS A 234 11.40 -8.49 1.74
N TYR A 235 11.26 -7.21 1.50
CA TYR A 235 12.27 -6.35 0.91
C TYR A 235 13.32 -5.89 1.93
N ARG A 236 14.52 -5.58 1.44
CA ARG A 236 15.61 -5.00 2.25
C ARG A 236 15.37 -3.54 2.59
N GLU A 237 14.63 -2.85 1.75
CA GLU A 237 14.19 -1.46 1.97
C GLU A 237 12.70 -1.41 2.22
N VAL A 238 12.29 -0.55 3.13
CA VAL A 238 10.90 -0.34 3.52
C VAL A 238 10.57 1.13 3.35
N ARG A 239 9.53 1.43 2.57
CA ARG A 239 8.98 2.77 2.50
C ARG A 239 8.08 2.99 3.71
N VAL A 240 8.43 3.98 4.50
CA VAL A 240 7.70 4.40 5.71
C VAL A 240 6.90 5.65 5.39
N VAL A 241 5.62 5.61 5.68
CA VAL A 241 4.71 6.75 5.68
C VAL A 241 4.50 7.17 7.12
N GLU A 242 4.79 8.42 7.43
CA GLU A 242 4.69 8.99 8.76
C GLU A 242 3.77 10.22 8.75
N ILE A 243 2.77 10.20 9.64
CA ILE A 243 1.91 11.33 10.00
C ILE A 243 2.29 11.66 11.44
N PRO A 244 3.15 12.68 11.68
CA PRO A 244 3.77 12.92 12.98
C PRO A 244 2.75 13.03 14.11
N GLY A 245 2.94 12.25 15.18
CA GLY A 245 2.04 12.21 16.34
C GLY A 245 0.73 11.43 16.13
N VAL A 246 0.46 10.95 14.91
CA VAL A 246 -0.78 10.25 14.54
C VAL A 246 -0.52 8.81 14.14
N ASP A 247 0.27 8.59 13.10
CA ASP A 247 0.48 7.24 12.54
C ASP A 247 1.85 7.08 11.90
N VAL A 248 2.39 5.85 11.95
CA VAL A 248 3.59 5.45 11.22
C VAL A 248 3.40 4.03 10.70
N GLN A 249 3.49 3.84 9.39
CA GLN A 249 3.31 2.52 8.77
C GLN A 249 4.27 2.28 7.59
N ALA A 250 4.66 1.02 7.40
CA ALA A 250 5.26 0.56 6.16
C ALA A 250 4.17 0.52 5.07
N CYS A 251 4.25 1.41 4.11
CA CYS A 251 3.24 1.54 3.07
C CYS A 251 3.84 1.92 1.72
N ALA A 252 3.44 1.19 0.68
CA ALA A 252 3.86 1.41 -0.70
C ALA A 252 2.88 2.27 -1.52
N GLY A 253 1.73 2.66 -0.93
CA GLY A 253 0.69 3.38 -1.65
C GLY A 253 0.96 4.86 -1.87
N THR A 254 0.07 5.51 -2.62
CA THR A 254 0.10 6.96 -2.79
C THR A 254 -0.67 7.66 -1.67
N HIS A 255 -0.18 8.81 -1.26
CA HIS A 255 -0.75 9.60 -0.17
C HIS A 255 -0.89 11.06 -0.59
N VAL A 256 -1.72 11.81 0.13
CA VAL A 256 -1.71 13.29 0.08
C VAL A 256 -0.44 13.81 0.75
N SER A 257 -0.01 15.00 0.38
CA SER A 257 1.12 15.73 1.00
C SER A 257 0.74 16.36 2.32
#